data_9df03150e8e42080460cd542defb8d4f
#
_entry.id   9df03150e8e42080460cd542defb8d4f
#
_cell.length_a   1.000
_cell.length_b   1.000
_cell.length_c   1.000
_cell.angle_alpha   90.00
_cell.angle_beta   90.00
_cell.angle_gamma   90.00
#
_symmetry.space_group_name_H-M   'P 1'
#
loop_
_entity.id
_entity.type
_entity.pdbx_description
1 polymer ?
#
loop_
_entity_poly.entity_id
_entity_poly.type
_entity_poly.pdbx_seq_one_letter_code
_entity_poly.pdbx_strand_id
1 'polypeptide(L)'
;MKACKRYAAGGFTLIEILVCIAILAMLAVVLLEVRGYINNKKLLNVAQSQIAMLETGMNAYRSDNAGSLPDGEGDEASSHTLYAALYRDKDNNGEPDQESGVPLPPYCNSFAIIKDTKAREELDGIPAIKQQVRTQKGRKKLWILQDPWGNTYRYRLGFDQDNSKGKPGKGVNPDFDIFSLGGDGKGDGTSNEGDNADNVSNVRSWK
;
A
#
# COMPACT_ATOMS: atom_id res chain seq x y z
N MET A 1 -39.04 0.20 68.60
CA MET A 1 -39.51 -0.35 67.30
C MET A 1 -39.01 0.58 66.19
N LYS A 2 -38.08 0.14 65.31
CA LYS A 2 -37.62 0.95 64.19
C LYS A 2 -38.48 0.61 62.97
N ALA A 3 -39.17 1.59 62.40
CA ALA A 3 -39.97 1.45 61.20
C ALA A 3 -39.08 1.29 59.99
N CYS A 4 -39.20 0.17 59.28
CA CYS A 4 -38.48 -0.10 58.03
C CYS A 4 -39.18 0.66 56.88
N LYS A 5 -38.52 1.69 56.35
CA LYS A 5 -38.99 2.48 55.23
C LYS A 5 -38.88 1.62 53.93
N ARG A 6 -39.99 1.14 53.42
CA ARG A 6 -40.04 0.43 52.13
C ARG A 6 -39.87 1.47 51.01
N TYR A 7 -38.79 1.41 50.26
CA TYR A 7 -38.65 2.15 49.01
C TYR A 7 -39.50 1.45 47.94
N ALA A 8 -40.41 2.20 47.36
CA ALA A 8 -41.16 1.72 46.21
C ALA A 8 -40.19 1.57 45.04
N ALA A 9 -40.06 0.35 44.52
CA ALA A 9 -39.31 0.12 43.29
C ALA A 9 -40.19 0.64 42.11
N GLY A 10 -39.80 1.79 41.52
CA GLY A 10 -40.38 2.28 40.29
C GLY A 10 -40.01 1.35 39.15
N GLY A 11 -40.99 0.74 38.50
CA GLY A 11 -40.79 -0.02 37.27
C GLY A 11 -40.61 0.94 36.07
N PHE A 12 -39.81 0.56 35.09
CA PHE A 12 -39.69 1.31 33.84
C PHE A 12 -40.99 1.31 33.05
N THR A 13 -41.32 2.45 32.46
CA THR A 13 -42.51 2.57 31.59
C THR A 13 -42.15 2.05 30.18
N LEU A 14 -43.16 1.54 29.47
CA LEU A 14 -42.99 1.03 28.10
C LEU A 14 -42.44 2.12 27.17
N ILE A 15 -42.80 3.38 27.38
CA ILE A 15 -42.35 4.50 26.58
C ILE A 15 -40.85 4.84 26.85
N GLU A 16 -40.37 4.70 28.09
CA GLU A 16 -38.95 4.89 28.40
C GLU A 16 -38.07 3.88 27.65
N ILE A 17 -38.47 2.62 27.63
CA ILE A 17 -37.74 1.58 26.87
C ILE A 17 -37.80 1.88 25.37
N LEU A 18 -38.96 2.30 24.84
CA LEU A 18 -39.13 2.62 23.41
C LEU A 18 -38.21 3.78 23.00
N VAL A 19 -38.11 4.84 23.82
CA VAL A 19 -37.23 5.97 23.57
C VAL A 19 -35.74 5.53 23.62
N CYS A 20 -35.38 4.71 24.62
CA CYS A 20 -34.01 4.20 24.72
C CYS A 20 -33.58 3.39 23.50
N ILE A 21 -34.43 2.47 23.01
CA ILE A 21 -34.06 1.67 21.82
C ILE A 21 -34.02 2.53 20.56
N ALA A 22 -34.85 3.57 20.44
CA ALA A 22 -34.83 4.50 19.32
C ALA A 22 -33.50 5.28 19.28
N ILE A 23 -33.00 5.78 20.43
CA ILE A 23 -31.71 6.47 20.53
C ILE A 23 -30.55 5.50 20.23
N LEU A 24 -30.60 4.28 20.76
CA LEU A 24 -29.56 3.27 20.49
C LEU A 24 -29.52 2.89 19.01
N ALA A 25 -30.66 2.76 18.35
CA ALA A 25 -30.72 2.51 16.91
C ALA A 25 -30.11 3.65 16.09
N MET A 26 -30.39 4.92 16.45
CA MET A 26 -29.82 6.09 15.80
C MET A 26 -28.30 6.15 15.98
N LEU A 27 -27.79 5.88 17.18
CA LEU A 27 -26.35 5.82 17.46
C LEU A 27 -25.66 4.67 16.70
N ALA A 28 -26.30 3.52 16.55
CA ALA A 28 -25.76 2.38 15.83
C ALA A 28 -25.50 2.70 14.34
N VAL A 29 -26.42 3.43 13.69
CA VAL A 29 -26.25 3.84 12.27
C VAL A 29 -25.03 4.73 12.12
N VAL A 30 -24.85 5.74 12.97
CA VAL A 30 -23.70 6.66 12.94
C VAL A 30 -22.37 5.89 13.13
N LEU A 31 -22.33 4.91 14.04
CA LEU A 31 -21.13 4.11 14.30
C LEU A 31 -20.74 3.23 13.11
N LEU A 32 -21.70 2.77 12.30
CA LEU A 32 -21.40 1.97 11.10
C LEU A 32 -20.75 2.82 9.99
N GLU A 33 -21.19 4.04 9.76
CA GLU A 33 -20.61 4.95 8.78
C GLU A 33 -19.18 5.36 9.16
N VAL A 34 -18.93 5.65 10.44
CA VAL A 34 -17.62 6.06 10.96
C VAL A 34 -16.57 4.96 10.78
N ARG A 35 -16.93 3.67 10.91
CA ARG A 35 -15.99 2.55 10.70
C ARG A 35 -15.38 2.52 9.30
N GLY A 36 -16.19 2.74 8.27
CA GLY A 36 -15.73 2.76 6.87
C GLY A 36 -14.68 3.88 6.64
N TYR A 37 -14.98 5.07 7.14
CA TYR A 37 -14.09 6.23 7.02
C TYR A 37 -12.73 6.02 7.73
N ILE A 38 -12.76 5.51 8.98
CA ILE A 38 -11.54 5.25 9.76
C ILE A 38 -10.67 4.20 9.08
N ASN A 39 -11.26 3.13 8.55
CA ASN A 39 -10.52 2.08 7.84
C ASN A 39 -9.82 2.62 6.60
N ASN A 40 -10.53 3.39 5.77
CA ASN A 40 -9.93 3.98 4.57
C ASN A 40 -8.78 4.93 4.92
N LYS A 41 -8.95 5.77 5.93
CA LYS A 41 -7.88 6.67 6.38
C LYS A 41 -6.66 5.92 6.92
N LYS A 42 -6.87 4.80 7.63
CA LYS A 42 -5.78 3.93 8.07
C LYS A 42 -5.02 3.36 6.88
N LEU A 43 -5.71 2.81 5.87
CA LEU A 43 -5.09 2.24 4.67
C LEU A 43 -4.29 3.30 3.89
N LEU A 44 -4.83 4.52 3.74
CA LEU A 44 -4.12 5.65 3.13
C LEU A 44 -2.82 5.98 3.87
N ASN A 45 -2.86 6.10 5.20
CA ASN A 45 -1.67 6.39 6.00
C ASN A 45 -0.60 5.27 5.88
N VAL A 46 -1.05 4.01 5.86
CA VAL A 46 -0.14 2.86 5.65
C VAL A 46 0.48 2.93 4.26
N ALA A 47 -0.30 3.19 3.21
CA ALA A 47 0.21 3.31 1.85
C ALA A 47 1.23 4.46 1.72
N GLN A 48 0.95 5.62 2.31
CA GLN A 48 1.90 6.74 2.33
C GLN A 48 3.21 6.39 3.03
N SER A 49 3.13 5.71 4.18
CA SER A 49 4.32 5.23 4.89
C SER A 49 5.12 4.22 4.07
N GLN A 50 4.45 3.28 3.42
CA GLN A 50 5.09 2.29 2.56
C GLN A 50 5.77 2.93 1.35
N ILE A 51 5.12 3.89 0.69
CA ILE A 51 5.72 4.65 -0.43
C ILE A 51 6.95 5.43 0.03
N ALA A 52 6.93 6.06 1.21
CA ALA A 52 8.10 6.74 1.76
C ALA A 52 9.27 5.78 2.04
N MET A 53 8.99 4.55 2.49
CA MET A 53 10.01 3.52 2.66
C MET A 53 10.59 3.07 1.31
N LEU A 54 9.75 2.87 0.29
CA LEU A 54 10.18 2.52 -1.06
C LEU A 54 11.01 3.65 -1.70
N GLU A 55 10.59 4.90 -1.53
CA GLU A 55 11.33 6.07 -2.00
C GLU A 55 12.71 6.17 -1.35
N THR A 56 12.80 5.94 -0.05
CA THR A 56 14.06 5.92 0.69
C THR A 56 14.98 4.82 0.17
N GLY A 57 14.46 3.62 -0.02
CA GLY A 57 15.20 2.49 -0.60
C GLY A 57 15.68 2.77 -2.02
N MET A 58 14.84 3.40 -2.86
CA MET A 58 15.21 3.75 -4.24
C MET A 58 16.31 4.84 -4.30
N ASN A 59 16.26 5.80 -3.38
CA ASN A 59 17.34 6.80 -3.26
C ASN A 59 18.66 6.14 -2.83
N ALA A 60 18.63 5.18 -1.92
CA ALA A 60 19.81 4.39 -1.56
C ALA A 60 20.34 3.57 -2.75
N TYR A 61 19.44 2.88 -3.48
CA TYR A 61 19.81 2.18 -4.71
C TYR A 61 20.50 3.09 -5.72
N ARG A 62 19.92 4.27 -5.98
CA ARG A 62 20.50 5.27 -6.89
C ARG A 62 21.90 5.72 -6.46
N SER A 63 22.10 5.94 -5.18
CA SER A 63 23.42 6.33 -4.64
C SER A 63 24.48 5.26 -4.92
N ASP A 64 24.14 3.99 -4.72
CA ASP A 64 25.07 2.87 -4.93
C ASP A 64 25.28 2.53 -6.41
N ASN A 65 24.35 2.92 -7.29
CA ASN A 65 24.41 2.63 -8.73
C ASN A 65 24.82 3.85 -9.57
N ALA A 66 25.65 4.75 -9.05
CA ALA A 66 26.19 5.93 -9.73
C ALA A 66 25.09 6.83 -10.34
N GLY A 67 23.97 6.97 -9.66
CA GLY A 67 22.84 7.79 -10.09
C GLY A 67 21.86 7.08 -11.04
N SER A 68 22.18 5.86 -11.49
CA SER A 68 21.31 5.08 -12.39
C SER A 68 20.11 4.51 -11.66
N LEU A 69 18.97 4.51 -12.35
CA LEU A 69 17.71 3.96 -11.87
C LEU A 69 17.27 2.79 -12.77
N PRO A 70 16.51 1.81 -12.24
CA PRO A 70 16.01 0.70 -13.07
C PRO A 70 14.89 1.19 -13.99
N ASP A 71 14.72 0.55 -15.15
CA ASP A 71 13.65 0.86 -16.09
C ASP A 71 12.26 0.59 -15.48
N GLY A 72 11.31 1.51 -15.69
CA GLY A 72 9.92 1.38 -15.24
C GLY A 72 8.97 2.18 -16.09
N GLU A 73 7.85 1.56 -16.52
CA GLU A 73 6.85 2.14 -17.41
C GLU A 73 5.54 2.50 -16.68
N GLY A 74 5.41 2.21 -15.38
CA GLY A 74 4.21 2.44 -14.58
C GLY A 74 3.16 1.33 -14.71
N ASP A 75 3.50 0.22 -15.33
CA ASP A 75 2.66 -0.97 -15.45
C ASP A 75 2.84 -1.94 -14.25
N GLU A 76 2.08 -3.05 -14.23
CA GLU A 76 2.23 -4.06 -13.18
C GLU A 76 3.62 -4.70 -13.18
N ALA A 77 4.27 -4.82 -14.32
CA ALA A 77 5.60 -5.40 -14.42
C ALA A 77 6.67 -4.51 -13.77
N SER A 78 6.44 -3.19 -13.72
CA SER A 78 7.33 -2.25 -13.06
C SER A 78 7.39 -2.43 -11.53
N SER A 79 6.37 -3.03 -10.92
CA SER A 79 6.41 -3.44 -9.51
C SER A 79 7.49 -4.49 -9.25
N HIS A 80 7.66 -5.44 -10.18
CA HIS A 80 8.75 -6.40 -10.07
C HIS A 80 10.12 -5.74 -10.19
N THR A 81 10.25 -4.76 -11.09
CA THR A 81 11.49 -4.00 -11.22
C THR A 81 11.85 -3.28 -9.91
N LEU A 82 10.86 -2.65 -9.29
CA LEU A 82 11.00 -2.02 -7.98
C LEU A 82 11.39 -3.05 -6.90
N TYR A 83 10.69 -4.18 -6.84
CA TYR A 83 11.01 -5.28 -5.92
C TYR A 83 12.42 -5.81 -6.13
N ALA A 84 12.79 -6.18 -7.36
CA ALA A 84 14.08 -6.77 -7.68
C ALA A 84 15.26 -5.81 -7.38
N ALA A 85 15.08 -4.51 -7.61
CA ALA A 85 16.07 -3.49 -7.29
C ALA A 85 16.25 -3.34 -5.78
N LEU A 86 15.15 -3.21 -5.01
CA LEU A 86 15.19 -2.91 -3.59
C LEU A 86 15.49 -4.13 -2.71
N TYR A 87 14.99 -5.32 -3.09
CA TYR A 87 15.25 -6.57 -2.38
C TYR A 87 16.53 -7.26 -2.85
N ARG A 88 17.08 -6.80 -3.99
CA ARG A 88 18.27 -7.40 -4.64
C ARG A 88 18.05 -8.86 -5.08
N ASP A 89 16.88 -9.18 -5.61
CA ASP A 89 16.49 -10.51 -6.13
C ASP A 89 16.34 -10.43 -7.64
N LYS A 90 17.45 -10.47 -8.37
CA LYS A 90 17.48 -10.38 -9.85
C LYS A 90 17.06 -11.69 -10.52
N ASP A 91 17.32 -12.82 -9.87
CA ASP A 91 16.96 -14.15 -10.39
C ASP A 91 15.52 -14.57 -10.06
N ASN A 92 14.78 -13.73 -9.31
CA ASN A 92 13.37 -13.92 -8.96
C ASN A 92 13.11 -15.22 -8.16
N ASN A 93 14.06 -15.62 -7.30
CA ASN A 93 13.95 -16.78 -6.43
C ASN A 93 13.21 -16.47 -5.10
N GLY A 94 13.12 -15.21 -4.70
CA GLY A 94 12.51 -14.74 -3.44
C GLY A 94 13.51 -14.64 -2.29
N GLU A 95 14.80 -14.59 -2.61
CA GLU A 95 15.91 -14.41 -1.68
C GLU A 95 16.86 -13.35 -2.27
N PRO A 96 17.53 -12.55 -1.43
CA PRO A 96 18.52 -11.60 -1.94
C PRO A 96 19.67 -12.29 -2.64
N ASP A 97 20.13 -11.70 -3.75
CA ASP A 97 21.33 -12.15 -4.45
C ASP A 97 22.52 -12.23 -3.49
N GLN A 98 23.49 -13.10 -3.81
CA GLN A 98 24.69 -13.31 -3.00
C GLN A 98 25.92 -12.79 -3.73
N GLU A 99 26.84 -12.20 -2.98
CA GLU A 99 28.18 -11.88 -3.42
C GLU A 99 29.19 -12.67 -2.59
N SER A 100 30.00 -13.50 -3.26
CA SER A 100 30.95 -14.39 -2.60
C SER A 100 30.35 -15.32 -1.53
N GLY A 101 29.08 -15.76 -1.74
CA GLY A 101 28.33 -16.62 -0.82
C GLY A 101 27.69 -15.91 0.38
N VAL A 102 27.73 -14.56 0.41
CA VAL A 102 27.09 -13.76 1.45
C VAL A 102 25.88 -13.03 0.84
N PRO A 103 24.68 -13.13 1.45
CA PRO A 103 23.51 -12.39 0.98
C PRO A 103 23.76 -10.87 1.01
N LEU A 104 23.39 -10.19 -0.09
CA LEU A 104 23.48 -8.74 -0.16
C LEU A 104 22.35 -8.13 0.68
N PRO A 105 22.65 -7.13 1.54
CA PRO A 105 21.60 -6.47 2.31
C PRO A 105 20.64 -5.74 1.38
N PRO A 106 19.29 -5.93 1.54
CA PRO A 106 18.31 -5.18 0.78
C PRO A 106 18.39 -3.67 1.04
N TYR A 107 18.03 -2.86 0.06
CA TYR A 107 17.86 -1.41 0.23
C TYR A 107 16.59 -1.06 1.00
N CYS A 108 15.62 -1.98 1.02
CA CYS A 108 14.42 -1.89 1.83
C CYS A 108 14.22 -3.20 2.59
N ASN A 109 14.39 -3.16 3.91
CA ASN A 109 14.25 -4.34 4.78
C ASN A 109 12.79 -4.62 5.20
N SER A 110 11.85 -3.77 4.74
CA SER A 110 10.45 -3.83 5.16
C SER A 110 9.58 -4.70 4.23
N PHE A 111 10.15 -5.63 3.49
CA PHE A 111 9.36 -6.55 2.65
C PHE A 111 8.93 -7.80 3.42
N ALA A 112 7.63 -8.08 3.35
CA ALA A 112 7.05 -9.35 3.81
C ALA A 112 6.89 -10.29 2.61
N ILE A 113 7.81 -11.24 2.45
CA ILE A 113 7.82 -12.22 1.35
C ILE A 113 6.76 -13.30 1.63
N ILE A 114 5.67 -13.30 0.88
CA ILE A 114 4.56 -14.23 1.04
C ILE A 114 4.75 -15.39 0.06
N LYS A 115 5.33 -16.49 0.54
CA LYS A 115 5.50 -17.73 -0.25
C LYS A 115 4.20 -18.54 -0.35
N ASP A 116 3.28 -18.38 0.62
CA ASP A 116 1.96 -19.06 0.65
C ASP A 116 0.84 -18.02 0.90
N THR A 117 -0.18 -18.01 0.03
CA THR A 117 -1.30 -17.07 0.08
C THR A 117 -2.21 -17.21 1.31
N LYS A 118 -2.06 -18.28 2.09
CA LYS A 118 -2.81 -18.49 3.33
C LYS A 118 -2.26 -17.72 4.54
N ALA A 119 -1.05 -17.18 4.45
CA ALA A 119 -0.34 -16.50 5.55
C ALA A 119 -0.53 -14.96 5.54
N ARG A 120 -1.69 -14.45 5.13
CA ARG A 120 -1.95 -13.01 4.98
C ARG A 120 -2.31 -12.25 6.25
N GLU A 121 -2.48 -12.92 7.37
CA GLU A 121 -2.86 -12.30 8.63
C GLU A 121 -1.63 -11.78 9.38
N GLU A 122 -1.57 -10.47 9.65
CA GLU A 122 -0.57 -9.77 10.46
C GLU A 122 0.88 -9.75 9.91
N LEU A 123 1.06 -9.41 8.64
CA LEU A 123 2.40 -9.18 8.11
C LEU A 123 2.87 -7.74 8.39
N ASP A 124 3.96 -7.65 9.12
CA ASP A 124 4.68 -6.38 9.30
C ASP A 124 5.49 -6.10 8.04
N GLY A 125 5.21 -4.98 7.34
CA GLY A 125 5.93 -4.58 6.14
C GLY A 125 5.11 -4.51 4.85
N ILE A 126 5.82 -4.38 3.73
CA ILE A 126 5.22 -4.29 2.40
C ILE A 126 5.08 -5.70 1.82
N PRO A 127 3.85 -6.17 1.56
CA PRO A 127 3.66 -7.52 1.04
C PRO A 127 4.27 -7.70 -0.35
N ALA A 128 5.15 -8.69 -0.51
CA ALA A 128 5.66 -9.14 -1.79
C ALA A 128 5.10 -10.53 -2.12
N ILE A 129 4.35 -10.63 -3.21
CA ILE A 129 3.69 -11.87 -3.64
C ILE A 129 4.17 -12.30 -5.02
N LYS A 130 4.18 -13.59 -5.28
CA LYS A 130 4.53 -14.14 -6.60
C LYS A 130 3.27 -14.41 -7.42
N GLN A 131 3.03 -13.59 -8.45
CA GLN A 131 1.86 -13.75 -9.32
C GLN A 131 2.21 -13.67 -10.81
N GLN A 132 1.26 -14.09 -11.68
CA GLN A 132 1.41 -13.96 -13.12
C GLN A 132 1.16 -12.53 -13.58
N VAL A 133 2.19 -11.89 -14.10
CA VAL A 133 2.16 -10.51 -14.61
C VAL A 133 2.33 -10.51 -16.13
N ARG A 134 1.61 -9.63 -16.81
CA ARG A 134 1.78 -9.40 -18.25
C ARG A 134 3.03 -8.53 -18.46
N THR A 135 3.95 -9.02 -19.26
CA THR A 135 5.15 -8.31 -19.68
C THR A 135 5.15 -8.12 -21.20
N GLN A 136 6.05 -7.29 -21.72
CA GLN A 136 6.22 -7.12 -23.19
C GLN A 136 6.55 -8.44 -23.93
N LYS A 137 7.14 -9.42 -23.23
CA LYS A 137 7.51 -10.75 -23.78
C LYS A 137 6.52 -11.86 -23.45
N GLY A 138 5.30 -11.52 -22.95
CA GLY A 138 4.28 -12.49 -22.53
C GLY A 138 4.00 -12.46 -21.02
N ARG A 139 3.34 -13.52 -20.51
CA ARG A 139 3.08 -13.65 -19.07
C ARG A 139 4.24 -14.34 -18.36
N LYS A 140 4.67 -13.75 -17.25
CA LYS A 140 5.70 -14.32 -16.36
C LYS A 140 5.21 -14.34 -14.92
N LYS A 141 5.68 -15.30 -14.15
CA LYS A 141 5.44 -15.36 -12.69
C LYS A 141 6.54 -14.55 -11.99
N LEU A 142 6.17 -13.40 -11.46
CA LEU A 142 7.08 -12.41 -10.90
C LEU A 142 6.68 -12.05 -9.46
N TRP A 143 7.65 -11.71 -8.64
CA TRP A 143 7.39 -11.06 -7.36
C TRP A 143 6.95 -9.62 -7.59
N ILE A 144 5.85 -9.22 -6.95
CA ILE A 144 5.32 -7.86 -7.01
C ILE A 144 5.00 -7.37 -5.61
N LEU A 145 5.05 -6.07 -5.43
CA LEU A 145 4.69 -5.40 -4.18
C LEU A 145 3.20 -5.05 -4.19
N GLN A 146 2.51 -5.37 -3.10
CA GLN A 146 1.10 -5.02 -2.92
C GLN A 146 0.92 -3.87 -1.96
N ASP A 147 -0.05 -3.02 -2.27
CA ASP A 147 -0.52 -1.96 -1.42
C ASP A 147 -1.52 -2.48 -0.34
N PRO A 148 -1.95 -1.64 0.61
CA PRO A 148 -2.89 -2.04 1.66
C PRO A 148 -4.27 -2.48 1.17
N TRP A 149 -4.68 -2.12 -0.04
CA TRP A 149 -5.93 -2.57 -0.66
C TRP A 149 -5.78 -3.87 -1.45
N GLY A 150 -4.55 -4.35 -1.65
CA GLY A 150 -4.23 -5.54 -2.41
C GLY A 150 -3.93 -5.29 -3.88
N ASN A 151 -3.90 -4.03 -4.32
CA ASN A 151 -3.46 -3.64 -5.65
C ASN A 151 -1.93 -3.65 -5.74
N THR A 152 -1.40 -3.56 -6.95
CA THR A 152 0.05 -3.60 -7.19
C THR A 152 0.63 -2.18 -7.11
N TYR A 153 1.66 -1.98 -6.28
CA TYR A 153 2.50 -0.78 -6.39
C TYR A 153 3.11 -0.69 -7.78
N ARG A 154 3.19 0.51 -8.32
CA ARG A 154 3.74 0.79 -9.65
C ARG A 154 4.91 1.73 -9.56
N TYR A 155 5.82 1.60 -10.50
CA TYR A 155 7.04 2.38 -10.59
C TYR A 155 7.26 2.83 -12.03
N ARG A 156 7.68 4.08 -12.23
CA ARG A 156 8.12 4.59 -13.54
C ARG A 156 9.27 5.57 -13.38
N LEU A 157 10.11 5.62 -14.40
CA LEU A 157 11.17 6.60 -14.52
C LEU A 157 10.59 8.01 -14.65
N GLY A 158 11.23 8.98 -13.99
CA GLY A 158 10.90 10.38 -14.06
C GLY A 158 11.21 10.99 -15.43
N PHE A 159 10.67 12.18 -15.70
CA PHE A 159 10.80 12.83 -17.00
C PHE A 159 12.25 13.25 -17.33
N ASP A 160 13.12 13.37 -16.33
CA ASP A 160 14.53 13.78 -16.47
C ASP A 160 15.50 12.60 -16.58
N GLN A 161 14.95 11.37 -16.64
CA GLN A 161 15.69 10.12 -16.73
C GLN A 161 15.46 9.43 -18.06
N ASP A 162 16.51 8.97 -18.69
CA ASP A 162 16.40 8.09 -19.86
C ASP A 162 16.38 6.62 -19.44
N ASN A 163 15.52 5.84 -20.06
CA ASN A 163 15.53 4.39 -19.87
C ASN A 163 16.73 3.75 -20.58
N SER A 164 16.95 2.44 -20.39
CA SER A 164 18.03 1.68 -21.00
C SER A 164 18.07 1.72 -22.56
N LYS A 165 17.00 2.23 -23.19
CA LYS A 165 16.88 2.40 -24.65
C LYS A 165 17.06 3.87 -25.08
N GLY A 166 17.49 4.76 -24.19
CA GLY A 166 17.64 6.19 -24.46
C GLY A 166 16.33 6.92 -24.73
N LYS A 167 15.20 6.45 -24.13
CA LYS A 167 13.92 7.15 -24.21
C LYS A 167 13.62 7.82 -22.89
N PRO A 168 13.09 9.06 -22.90
CA PRO A 168 12.74 9.77 -21.68
C PRO A 168 11.69 9.02 -20.86
N GLY A 169 11.80 9.10 -19.56
CA GLY A 169 10.81 8.56 -18.64
C GLY A 169 9.48 9.29 -18.75
N LYS A 170 8.43 8.66 -18.25
CA LYS A 170 7.04 9.18 -18.30
C LYS A 170 6.53 9.68 -16.95
N GLY A 171 7.42 9.79 -15.98
CA GLY A 171 7.08 10.21 -14.64
C GLY A 171 6.69 11.68 -14.55
N VAL A 172 6.04 12.05 -13.45
CA VAL A 172 5.72 13.43 -13.07
C VAL A 172 6.86 14.05 -12.28
N ASN A 173 7.54 13.28 -11.45
CA ASN A 173 8.79 13.72 -10.81
C ASN A 173 9.96 13.63 -11.81
N PRO A 174 11.04 14.42 -11.60
CA PRO A 174 12.22 14.35 -12.46
C PRO A 174 12.94 13.00 -12.38
N ASP A 175 13.00 12.36 -11.23
CA ASP A 175 13.77 11.15 -11.02
C ASP A 175 12.94 9.87 -11.21
N PHE A 176 11.89 9.70 -10.44
CA PHE A 176 10.98 8.55 -10.51
C PHE A 176 9.67 8.82 -9.77
N ASP A 177 8.63 8.06 -10.16
CA ASP A 177 7.38 7.98 -9.42
C ASP A 177 7.17 6.57 -8.87
N ILE A 178 6.69 6.49 -7.63
CA ILE A 178 6.15 5.28 -7.02
C ILE A 178 4.72 5.59 -6.60
N PHE A 179 3.76 4.76 -7.01
CA PHE A 179 2.35 5.03 -6.74
C PHE A 179 1.51 3.75 -6.58
N SER A 180 0.41 3.91 -5.86
CA SER A 180 -0.68 2.95 -5.74
C SER A 180 -1.91 3.53 -6.43
N LEU A 181 -2.74 2.68 -7.00
CA LEU A 181 -4.03 3.05 -7.59
C LEU A 181 -5.17 3.09 -6.55
N GLY A 182 -4.84 3.09 -5.26
CA GLY A 182 -5.84 3.21 -4.19
C GLY A 182 -6.82 2.04 -4.10
N GLY A 183 -7.95 2.30 -3.46
CA GLY A 183 -8.94 1.26 -3.16
C GLY A 183 -9.75 0.78 -4.35
N ASP A 184 -9.96 1.62 -5.35
CA ASP A 184 -10.71 1.25 -6.56
C ASP A 184 -9.85 0.61 -7.67
N GLY A 185 -8.53 0.68 -7.53
CA GLY A 185 -7.56 0.11 -8.46
C GLY A 185 -7.52 0.78 -9.85
N LYS A 186 -8.06 2.00 -9.97
CA LYS A 186 -8.17 2.72 -11.24
C LYS A 186 -7.21 3.90 -11.30
N GLY A 187 -7.09 4.46 -12.51
CA GLY A 187 -6.25 5.62 -12.78
C GLY A 187 -4.91 5.24 -13.40
N ASP A 188 -4.12 6.26 -13.69
CA ASP A 188 -2.81 6.14 -14.35
C ASP A 188 -1.65 6.68 -13.50
N GLY A 189 -1.94 7.14 -12.28
CA GLY A 189 -0.95 7.71 -11.38
C GLY A 189 -0.36 9.04 -11.86
N THR A 190 -1.07 9.82 -12.68
CA THR A 190 -0.60 11.14 -13.15
C THR A 190 -1.12 12.30 -12.32
N SER A 191 -2.25 12.10 -11.62
CA SER A 191 -2.88 13.11 -10.77
C SER A 191 -3.57 12.44 -9.57
N ASN A 192 -4.20 13.24 -8.72
CA ASN A 192 -5.08 12.81 -7.63
C ASN A 192 -6.54 13.26 -7.85
N GLU A 193 -6.94 13.47 -9.09
CA GLU A 193 -8.30 13.91 -9.47
C GLU A 193 -9.04 12.81 -10.25
N GLY A 194 -10.36 12.82 -10.22
CA GLY A 194 -11.21 11.85 -10.93
C GLY A 194 -10.94 10.41 -10.48
N ASP A 195 -10.68 9.52 -11.42
CA ASP A 195 -10.33 8.10 -11.16
C ASP A 195 -9.01 7.93 -10.39
N ASN A 196 -8.24 9.01 -10.20
CA ASN A 196 -7.01 9.02 -9.43
C ASN A 196 -7.19 9.58 -8.00
N ALA A 197 -8.41 9.93 -7.58
CA ALA A 197 -8.64 10.66 -6.32
C ALA A 197 -8.24 9.89 -5.05
N ASP A 198 -8.21 8.56 -5.08
CA ASP A 198 -7.76 7.69 -4.00
C ASP A 198 -6.33 7.16 -4.20
N ASN A 199 -5.65 7.59 -5.27
CA ASN A 199 -4.28 7.20 -5.53
C ASN A 199 -3.33 7.80 -4.50
N VAL A 200 -2.26 7.07 -4.20
CA VAL A 200 -1.20 7.50 -3.28
C VAL A 200 0.14 7.42 -4.00
N SER A 201 0.94 8.47 -3.91
CA SER A 201 2.19 8.58 -4.65
C SER A 201 3.26 9.38 -3.89
N ASN A 202 4.53 9.24 -4.31
CA ASN A 202 5.61 10.13 -3.94
C ASN A 202 5.63 11.44 -4.77
N VAL A 203 4.70 11.61 -5.70
CA VAL A 203 4.63 12.82 -6.53
C VAL A 203 4.30 14.02 -5.67
N ARG A 204 5.21 15.00 -5.65
CA ARG A 204 5.12 16.17 -4.78
C ARG A 204 3.96 17.11 -5.14
N SER A 205 3.54 17.12 -6.39
CA SER A 205 2.41 17.93 -6.87
C SER A 205 1.05 17.44 -6.39
N TRP A 206 0.98 16.25 -5.78
CA TRP A 206 -0.24 15.64 -5.22
C TRP A 206 -0.47 15.98 -3.74
N LYS A 207 0.42 16.75 -3.12
CA LYS A 207 0.36 17.15 -1.70
C LYS A 207 -0.37 18.45 -1.51
#